data_5620e4436b13c4c26833655da5126d6f
#
_entry.id   5620e4436b13c4c26833655da5126d6f
#
_cell.length_a   1.000
_cell.length_b   1.000
_cell.length_c   1.000
_cell.angle_alpha   90.00
_cell.angle_beta   90.00
_cell.angle_gamma   90.00
#
_symmetry.space_group_name_H-M   'P 1'
#
loop_
_entity.id
_entity.type
_entity.pdbx_description
1 polymer ?
#
loop_
_entity_poly.entity_id
_entity_poly.type
_entity_poly.pdbx_seq_one_letter_code
_entity_poly.pdbx_strand_id
1 'polypeptide(L)'
;MLLRSITEGVSLNDAICPGSKLQCDLFHVLLRFRKNPVALVCDIAEMYLRIEVAPEDRPFHRFLWRDLDFQKSPEEYEFSRVVFGVNSSPFLAQFVTQHHVKTHGSEYPLAAETVLKSTYMDDSMDSVSDDQQGIELYRQLSQLWKGAGMHARKWLSNSPTVLNEIPSDDRASEIDLKEGHLPCTKTLGVLWEAAKDAFTFKV
;
A
#
# COMPACT_ATOMS: atom_id res chain seq x y z
N MET A 1 -8.01 16.86 -4.53
CA MET A 1 -8.50 18.26 -4.36
C MET A 1 -9.62 18.21 -3.33
N LEU A 2 -9.38 18.44 -2.07
CA LEU A 2 -10.49 18.46 -1.13
C LEU A 2 -9.96 18.62 0.29
N LEU A 3 -10.70 19.18 1.18
CA LEU A 3 -10.45 19.37 2.61
C LEU A 3 -9.63 20.64 2.96
N ARG A 4 -9.73 21.68 2.14
CA ARG A 4 -9.47 23.02 2.62
C ARG A 4 -10.79 23.77 2.80
N SER A 5 -11.61 23.30 3.74
CA SER A 5 -12.60 24.19 4.33
C SER A 5 -11.83 25.18 5.19
N ILE A 6 -11.76 26.41 4.75
CA ILE A 6 -11.11 27.48 5.52
C ILE A 6 -12.23 28.23 6.22
N THR A 7 -12.38 28.01 7.51
CA THR A 7 -13.15 28.90 8.37
C THR A 7 -12.15 29.81 9.07
N GLU A 8 -12.28 31.13 8.90
CA GLU A 8 -11.37 32.12 9.48
C GLU A 8 -9.89 31.98 9.12
N GLY A 9 -9.58 31.39 7.92
CA GLY A 9 -8.21 31.23 7.46
C GLY A 9 -7.52 29.96 7.96
N VAL A 10 -8.17 29.09 8.77
CA VAL A 10 -7.64 27.83 9.30
C VAL A 10 -8.27 26.65 8.56
N SER A 11 -7.43 25.76 8.02
CA SER A 11 -7.89 24.50 7.40
C SER A 11 -7.96 23.37 8.43
N LEU A 12 -8.69 22.27 8.09
CA LEU A 12 -8.69 21.06 8.91
C LEU A 12 -7.26 20.55 9.16
N ASN A 13 -6.40 20.58 8.15
CA ASN A 13 -5.02 20.13 8.26
C ASN A 13 -4.14 20.99 9.18
N ASP A 14 -4.52 22.23 9.42
CA ASP A 14 -3.82 23.11 10.38
C ASP A 14 -4.23 22.80 11.83
N ALA A 15 -5.44 22.25 12.02
CA ALA A 15 -6.01 21.94 13.33
C ALA A 15 -5.80 20.45 13.74
N ILE A 16 -5.66 19.54 12.78
CA ILE A 16 -5.55 18.10 13.06
C ILE A 16 -4.11 17.71 13.38
N CYS A 17 -3.93 16.87 14.42
CA CYS A 17 -2.63 16.28 14.72
C CYS A 17 -2.25 15.25 13.64
N PRO A 18 -1.11 15.40 12.93
CA PRO A 18 -0.70 14.48 11.87
C PRO A 18 -0.29 13.09 12.39
N GLY A 19 -0.03 12.94 13.70
CA GLY A 19 0.50 11.74 14.30
C GLY A 19 2.01 11.59 14.10
N SER A 20 2.59 10.54 14.68
CA SER A 20 4.02 10.22 14.57
C SER A 20 4.35 9.62 13.20
N LYS A 21 5.58 9.82 12.73
CA LYS A 21 6.08 9.13 11.53
C LYS A 21 6.31 7.65 11.83
N LEU A 22 5.45 6.78 11.29
CA LEU A 22 5.53 5.32 11.45
C LEU A 22 6.06 4.60 10.20
N GLN A 23 6.23 5.31 9.08
CA GLN A 23 6.72 4.75 7.83
C GLN A 23 8.16 4.25 7.99
N CYS A 24 8.44 3.11 7.34
CA CYS A 24 9.80 2.62 7.19
C CYS A 24 10.66 3.67 6.45
N ASP A 25 11.96 3.64 6.72
CA ASP A 25 12.90 4.41 5.92
C ASP A 25 13.01 3.80 4.51
N LEU A 26 12.78 4.63 3.49
CA LEU A 26 12.76 4.19 2.10
C LEU A 26 14.10 3.58 1.66
N PHE A 27 15.20 4.13 2.11
CA PHE A 27 16.53 3.60 1.78
C PHE A 27 16.72 2.19 2.36
N HIS A 28 16.27 1.96 3.60
CA HIS A 28 16.32 0.64 4.20
C HIS A 28 15.42 -0.36 3.46
N VAL A 29 14.22 0.04 3.02
CA VAL A 29 13.34 -0.81 2.20
C VAL A 29 14.06 -1.23 0.91
N LEU A 30 14.67 -0.29 0.19
CA LEU A 30 15.41 -0.57 -1.05
C LEU A 30 16.63 -1.48 -0.83
N LEU A 31 17.36 -1.31 0.29
CA LEU A 31 18.48 -2.21 0.64
C LEU A 31 18.00 -3.64 0.93
N ARG A 32 16.90 -3.80 1.67
CA ARG A 32 16.31 -5.11 1.95
C ARG A 32 15.84 -5.80 0.68
N PHE A 33 15.22 -5.05 -0.21
CA PHE A 33 14.78 -5.54 -1.51
C PHE A 33 15.93 -6.11 -2.36
N ARG A 34 17.15 -5.61 -2.16
CA ARG A 34 18.37 -6.06 -2.88
C ARG A 34 19.22 -7.05 -2.09
N LYS A 35 18.75 -7.50 -0.93
CA LYS A 35 19.55 -8.36 -0.04
C LYS A 35 19.67 -9.80 -0.51
N ASN A 36 18.60 -10.33 -1.10
CA ASN A 36 18.45 -11.75 -1.46
C ASN A 36 18.13 -11.89 -2.97
N PRO A 37 18.29 -13.09 -3.56
CA PRO A 37 18.18 -13.28 -5.01
C PRO A 37 16.73 -13.26 -5.54
N VAL A 38 15.72 -13.63 -4.73
CA VAL A 38 14.33 -13.67 -5.17
C VAL A 38 13.59 -12.48 -4.61
N ALA A 39 13.24 -11.54 -5.47
CA ALA A 39 12.59 -10.28 -5.13
C ALA A 39 11.08 -10.34 -5.40
N LEU A 40 10.27 -9.74 -4.51
CA LEU A 40 8.82 -9.63 -4.64
C LEU A 40 8.38 -8.19 -4.37
N VAL A 41 7.42 -7.75 -5.16
CA VAL A 41 6.73 -6.45 -5.00
C VAL A 41 5.23 -6.69 -5.02
N CYS A 42 4.48 -5.97 -4.20
CA CYS A 42 3.01 -5.87 -4.30
C CYS A 42 2.51 -4.53 -3.77
N ASP A 43 1.29 -4.19 -4.14
CA ASP A 43 0.53 -2.99 -3.74
C ASP A 43 -0.70 -3.43 -2.95
N ILE A 44 -1.07 -2.68 -1.91
CA ILE A 44 -2.30 -2.92 -1.15
C ILE A 44 -3.41 -2.08 -1.76
N ALA A 45 -4.39 -2.78 -2.34
CA ALA A 45 -5.51 -2.14 -3.01
C ALA A 45 -6.30 -1.21 -2.09
N GLU A 46 -6.36 0.08 -2.46
CA GLU A 46 -7.22 1.05 -1.79
C GLU A 46 -7.01 1.14 -0.27
N MET A 47 -5.75 0.97 0.22
CA MET A 47 -5.43 0.83 1.64
C MET A 47 -6.21 1.81 2.54
N TYR A 48 -6.21 3.11 2.22
CA TYR A 48 -6.91 4.11 3.02
C TYR A 48 -8.41 3.86 3.09
N LEU A 49 -9.02 3.52 1.97
CA LEU A 49 -10.46 3.28 1.87
C LEU A 49 -10.92 1.99 2.59
N ARG A 50 -9.96 1.14 3.01
CA ARG A 50 -10.26 -0.05 3.83
C ARG A 50 -10.32 0.25 5.32
N ILE A 51 -9.88 1.42 5.75
CA ILE A 51 -9.81 1.81 7.16
C ILE A 51 -11.02 2.69 7.50
N GLU A 52 -11.81 2.27 8.49
CA GLU A 52 -12.97 3.03 8.95
C GLU A 52 -12.54 4.19 9.85
N VAL A 53 -13.21 5.33 9.69
CA VAL A 53 -13.15 6.45 10.63
C VAL A 53 -14.23 6.22 11.69
N ALA A 54 -13.84 6.36 12.96
CA ALA A 54 -14.77 6.24 14.08
C ALA A 54 -15.97 7.20 13.91
N PRO A 55 -17.20 6.78 14.23
CA PRO A 55 -18.39 7.60 13.99
C PRO A 55 -18.30 9.01 14.58
N GLU A 56 -17.69 9.14 15.76
CA GLU A 56 -17.48 10.41 16.46
C GLU A 56 -16.51 11.37 15.73
N ASP A 57 -15.61 10.83 14.87
CA ASP A 57 -14.63 11.62 14.13
C ASP A 57 -15.11 11.98 12.71
N ARG A 58 -16.13 11.31 12.17
CA ARG A 58 -16.64 11.54 10.80
C ARG A 58 -17.11 12.97 10.57
N PRO A 59 -17.74 13.69 11.56
CA PRO A 59 -18.17 15.07 11.37
C PRO A 59 -17.03 16.03 11.00
N PHE A 60 -15.75 15.70 11.33
CA PHE A 60 -14.59 16.48 10.90
C PHE A 60 -14.18 16.25 9.45
N HIS A 61 -14.73 15.23 8.79
CA HIS A 61 -14.43 14.82 7.42
C HIS A 61 -15.59 15.10 6.46
N ARG A 62 -16.34 16.19 6.68
CA ARG A 62 -17.49 16.56 5.84
C ARG A 62 -17.07 17.26 4.56
N PHE A 63 -17.89 17.10 3.54
CA PHE A 63 -17.76 17.81 2.26
C PHE A 63 -19.13 18.08 1.65
N LEU A 64 -19.17 19.05 0.74
CA LEU A 64 -20.37 19.40 0.01
C LEU A 64 -20.35 18.78 -1.39
N TRP A 65 -21.48 18.21 -1.79
CA TRP A 65 -21.63 17.59 -3.10
C TRP A 65 -22.97 17.97 -3.73
N ARG A 66 -23.04 18.12 -5.06
CA ARG A 66 -24.26 18.45 -5.82
C ARG A 66 -24.31 17.79 -7.19
N ASP A 67 -23.71 16.65 -7.42
CA ASP A 67 -23.72 15.86 -8.66
C ASP A 67 -23.29 16.66 -9.90
N LEU A 68 -22.42 17.67 -9.74
CA LEU A 68 -22.03 18.63 -10.79
C LEU A 68 -23.19 19.49 -11.33
N ASP A 69 -24.35 19.46 -10.70
CA ASP A 69 -25.51 20.29 -11.05
C ASP A 69 -25.44 21.64 -10.31
N PHE A 70 -25.16 22.71 -11.06
CA PHE A 70 -25.04 24.06 -10.52
C PHE A 70 -26.38 24.67 -10.09
N GLN A 71 -27.51 24.08 -10.48
CA GLN A 71 -28.85 24.52 -10.05
C GLN A 71 -29.27 23.83 -8.75
N LYS A 72 -28.64 22.72 -8.38
CA LYS A 72 -28.92 22.01 -7.13
C LYS A 72 -28.14 22.63 -5.97
N SER A 73 -28.81 22.82 -4.84
CA SER A 73 -28.14 23.18 -3.59
C SER A 73 -27.19 22.06 -3.16
N PRO A 74 -25.95 22.36 -2.71
CA PRO A 74 -25.05 21.33 -2.21
C PRO A 74 -25.64 20.60 -1.00
N GLU A 75 -25.49 19.28 -1.00
CA GLU A 75 -25.79 18.40 0.12
C GLU A 75 -24.54 18.14 0.94
N GLU A 76 -24.68 17.97 2.25
CA GLU A 76 -23.59 17.66 3.16
C GLU A 76 -23.39 16.13 3.25
N TYR A 77 -22.17 15.69 3.04
CA TYR A 77 -21.72 14.30 3.20
C TYR A 77 -20.53 14.23 4.15
N GLU A 78 -20.29 13.05 4.72
CA GLU A 78 -19.09 12.78 5.51
C GLU A 78 -18.39 11.52 5.05
N PHE A 79 -17.06 11.51 5.12
CA PHE A 79 -16.29 10.32 4.85
C PHE A 79 -16.37 9.36 6.04
N SER A 80 -16.79 8.11 5.77
CA SER A 80 -16.74 7.01 6.75
C SER A 80 -15.42 6.23 6.70
N ARG A 81 -14.53 6.58 5.77
CA ARG A 81 -13.24 5.92 5.55
C ARG A 81 -12.12 6.96 5.56
N VAL A 82 -10.91 6.47 5.88
CA VAL A 82 -9.70 7.30 5.76
C VAL A 82 -9.52 7.71 4.30
N VAL A 83 -9.19 8.98 4.06
CA VAL A 83 -9.07 9.55 2.70
C VAL A 83 -7.74 10.26 2.51
N PHE A 84 -7.36 10.42 1.24
CA PHE A 84 -6.18 11.20 0.87
C PHE A 84 -6.39 12.69 1.16
N GLY A 85 -5.31 13.39 1.53
CA GLY A 85 -5.30 14.82 1.74
C GLY A 85 -5.52 15.26 3.19
N VAL A 86 -5.86 14.37 4.10
CA VAL A 86 -5.87 14.61 5.55
C VAL A 86 -4.50 14.29 6.13
N ASN A 87 -3.91 15.21 6.90
CA ASN A 87 -2.56 15.09 7.43
C ASN A 87 -2.35 13.86 8.34
N SER A 88 -3.39 13.40 9.03
CA SER A 88 -3.35 12.20 9.88
C SER A 88 -3.48 10.87 9.11
N SER A 89 -3.94 10.88 7.86
CA SER A 89 -4.20 9.65 7.09
C SER A 89 -2.99 8.71 6.97
N PRO A 90 -1.76 9.19 6.70
CA PRO A 90 -0.58 8.34 6.65
C PRO A 90 -0.28 7.65 7.99
N PHE A 91 -0.43 8.38 9.10
CA PHE A 91 -0.27 7.82 10.44
C PHE A 91 -1.30 6.74 10.74
N LEU A 92 -2.59 7.04 10.49
CA LEU A 92 -3.69 6.09 10.73
C LEU A 92 -3.51 4.80 9.94
N ALA A 93 -3.16 4.90 8.65
CA ALA A 93 -2.91 3.74 7.81
C ALA A 93 -1.77 2.88 8.37
N GLN A 94 -0.63 3.49 8.69
CA GLN A 94 0.51 2.76 9.24
C GLN A 94 0.24 2.21 10.64
N PHE A 95 -0.50 2.93 11.47
CA PHE A 95 -0.87 2.46 12.80
C PHE A 95 -1.75 1.21 12.74
N VAL A 96 -2.80 1.25 11.91
CA VAL A 96 -3.73 0.12 11.74
C VAL A 96 -3.01 -1.11 11.19
N THR A 97 -2.17 -0.95 10.17
CA THR A 97 -1.41 -2.07 9.59
C THR A 97 -0.41 -2.65 10.57
N GLN A 98 0.35 -1.82 11.29
CA GLN A 98 1.28 -2.30 12.32
C GLN A 98 0.56 -2.95 13.50
N HIS A 99 -0.60 -2.43 13.91
CA HIS A 99 -1.41 -3.05 14.96
C HIS A 99 -1.91 -4.43 14.52
N HIS A 100 -2.43 -4.56 13.30
CA HIS A 100 -2.86 -5.84 12.73
C HIS A 100 -1.71 -6.86 12.73
N VAL A 101 -0.54 -6.46 12.26
CA VAL A 101 0.65 -7.32 12.27
C VAL A 101 1.07 -7.72 13.69
N LYS A 102 1.06 -6.81 14.66
CA LYS A 102 1.39 -7.14 16.06
C LYS A 102 0.42 -8.15 16.66
N THR A 103 -0.84 -8.15 16.22
CA THR A 103 -1.88 -9.05 16.73
C THR A 103 -1.85 -10.42 16.05
N HIS A 104 -1.62 -10.48 14.73
CA HIS A 104 -1.75 -11.68 13.91
C HIS A 104 -0.44 -12.18 13.30
N GLY A 105 0.64 -11.43 13.42
CA GLY A 105 1.91 -11.72 12.74
C GLY A 105 2.62 -12.99 13.21
N SER A 106 2.29 -13.51 14.40
CA SER A 106 2.85 -14.80 14.86
C SER A 106 2.43 -15.97 13.98
N GLU A 107 1.26 -15.89 13.31
CA GLU A 107 0.78 -16.89 12.36
C GLU A 107 1.46 -16.75 10.99
N TYR A 108 1.99 -15.55 10.68
CA TYR A 108 2.56 -15.19 9.37
C TYR A 108 3.92 -14.49 9.53
N PRO A 109 4.96 -15.17 10.04
CA PRO A 109 6.21 -14.52 10.46
C PRO A 109 6.97 -13.82 9.33
N LEU A 110 6.99 -14.39 8.12
CA LEU A 110 7.63 -13.74 6.96
C LEU A 110 6.87 -12.48 6.55
N ALA A 111 5.55 -12.56 6.46
CA ALA A 111 4.71 -11.41 6.15
C ALA A 111 4.84 -10.31 7.21
N ALA A 112 4.85 -10.68 8.49
CA ALA A 112 5.02 -9.74 9.59
C ALA A 112 6.35 -8.97 9.50
N GLU A 113 7.43 -9.66 9.20
CA GLU A 113 8.74 -9.02 9.01
C GLU A 113 8.72 -8.07 7.80
N THR A 114 8.16 -8.51 6.66
CA THR A 114 8.05 -7.71 5.45
C THR A 114 7.22 -6.45 5.70
N VAL A 115 6.05 -6.57 6.33
CA VAL A 115 5.19 -5.40 6.61
C VAL A 115 5.88 -4.40 7.53
N LEU A 116 6.60 -4.87 8.56
CA LEU A 116 7.24 -3.99 9.53
C LEU A 116 8.56 -3.36 9.03
N LYS A 117 9.23 -3.96 8.04
CA LYS A 117 10.59 -3.54 7.65
C LYS A 117 10.77 -3.23 6.16
N SER A 118 9.87 -3.73 5.30
CA SER A 118 9.99 -3.70 3.85
C SER A 118 8.74 -3.17 3.14
N THR A 119 7.81 -2.55 3.91
CA THR A 119 6.62 -1.91 3.36
C THR A 119 6.67 -0.41 3.60
N TYR A 120 6.52 0.35 2.51
CA TYR A 120 6.41 1.79 2.55
C TYR A 120 5.01 2.20 2.09
N MET A 121 4.19 2.67 3.02
CA MET A 121 2.77 2.95 2.80
C MET A 121 2.02 1.70 2.34
N ASP A 122 1.56 1.68 1.10
CA ASP A 122 0.82 0.61 0.44
C ASP A 122 1.70 -0.32 -0.41
N ASP A 123 2.95 0.06 -0.66
CA ASP A 123 3.91 -0.74 -1.44
C ASP A 123 4.78 -1.63 -0.54
N SER A 124 4.75 -2.94 -0.75
CA SER A 124 5.68 -3.89 -0.14
C SER A 124 6.76 -4.29 -1.15
N MET A 125 8.04 -4.18 -0.75
CA MET A 125 9.20 -4.56 -1.55
C MET A 125 10.17 -5.35 -0.68
N ASP A 126 10.28 -6.65 -0.88
CA ASP A 126 11.19 -7.49 -0.10
C ASP A 126 11.87 -8.55 -0.97
N SER A 127 12.88 -9.22 -0.41
CA SER A 127 13.58 -10.30 -1.08
C SER A 127 13.86 -11.46 -0.13
N VAL A 128 13.87 -12.67 -0.68
CA VAL A 128 14.05 -13.93 0.03
C VAL A 128 15.12 -14.80 -0.62
N SER A 129 15.57 -15.84 0.08
CA SER A 129 16.72 -16.67 -0.32
C SER A 129 16.47 -17.53 -1.56
N ASP A 130 15.22 -17.94 -1.78
CA ASP A 130 14.84 -18.91 -2.81
C ASP A 130 13.34 -18.80 -3.18
N ASP A 131 12.97 -19.52 -4.25
CA ASP A 131 11.59 -19.54 -4.76
C ASP A 131 10.58 -20.08 -3.75
N GLN A 132 10.96 -21.06 -2.94
CA GLN A 132 10.06 -21.65 -1.95
C GLN A 132 9.70 -20.64 -0.88
N GLN A 133 10.67 -19.87 -0.40
CA GLN A 133 10.41 -18.76 0.52
C GLN A 133 9.63 -17.63 -0.16
N GLY A 134 9.82 -17.39 -1.45
CA GLY A 134 9.04 -16.42 -2.23
C GLY A 134 7.56 -16.79 -2.31
N ILE A 135 7.28 -18.05 -2.59
CA ILE A 135 5.90 -18.59 -2.59
C ILE A 135 5.27 -18.49 -1.21
N GLU A 136 6.03 -18.83 -0.17
CA GLU A 136 5.53 -18.76 1.21
C GLU A 136 5.28 -17.31 1.63
N LEU A 137 6.16 -16.37 1.29
CA LEU A 137 5.97 -14.95 1.56
C LEU A 137 4.71 -14.41 0.87
N TYR A 138 4.50 -14.75 -0.40
CA TYR A 138 3.27 -14.43 -1.13
C TYR A 138 2.02 -14.93 -0.38
N ARG A 139 2.02 -16.21 0.02
CA ARG A 139 0.89 -16.83 0.73
C ARG A 139 0.61 -16.14 2.06
N GLN A 140 1.64 -15.92 2.85
CA GLN A 140 1.52 -15.27 4.16
C GLN A 140 1.05 -13.81 4.04
N LEU A 141 1.61 -13.01 3.13
CA LEU A 141 1.18 -11.64 2.90
C LEU A 141 -0.29 -11.58 2.45
N SER A 142 -0.68 -12.44 1.50
CA SER A 142 -2.06 -12.49 1.00
C SER A 142 -3.05 -12.84 2.12
N GLN A 143 -2.69 -13.78 3.01
CA GLN A 143 -3.57 -14.19 4.12
C GLN A 143 -3.61 -13.12 5.22
N LEU A 144 -2.47 -12.54 5.57
CA LEU A 144 -2.38 -11.47 6.57
C LEU A 144 -3.24 -10.27 6.16
N TRP A 145 -3.13 -9.81 4.91
CA TRP A 145 -3.92 -8.69 4.41
C TRP A 145 -5.41 -9.02 4.27
N LYS A 146 -5.73 -10.24 3.84
CA LYS A 146 -7.13 -10.71 3.80
C LYS A 146 -7.78 -10.68 5.18
N GLY A 147 -7.05 -11.05 6.24
CA GLY A 147 -7.50 -10.94 7.62
C GLY A 147 -7.78 -9.50 8.08
N ALA A 148 -7.13 -8.51 7.47
CA ALA A 148 -7.39 -7.09 7.67
C ALA A 148 -8.49 -6.52 6.77
N GLY A 149 -9.17 -7.33 5.94
CA GLY A 149 -10.11 -6.85 4.92
C GLY A 149 -9.43 -6.10 3.76
N MET A 150 -8.12 -6.28 3.61
CA MET A 150 -7.30 -5.67 2.56
C MET A 150 -6.91 -6.71 1.51
N HIS A 151 -6.49 -6.25 0.32
CA HIS A 151 -6.11 -7.12 -0.78
C HIS A 151 -4.78 -6.68 -1.38
N ALA A 152 -3.77 -7.58 -1.34
CA ALA A 152 -2.49 -7.37 -2.00
C ALA A 152 -2.60 -7.77 -3.48
N ARG A 153 -2.19 -6.88 -4.38
CA ARG A 153 -2.30 -7.03 -5.83
C ARG A 153 -1.08 -6.48 -6.56
N LYS A 154 -1.11 -6.52 -7.90
CA LYS A 154 -0.01 -6.10 -8.77
C LYS A 154 1.31 -6.77 -8.41
N TRP A 155 1.22 -8.03 -8.04
CA TRP A 155 2.40 -8.81 -7.71
C TRP A 155 3.37 -8.89 -8.88
N LEU A 156 4.64 -8.64 -8.57
CA LEU A 156 5.75 -8.82 -9.49
C LEU A 156 6.91 -9.50 -8.74
N SER A 157 7.63 -10.37 -9.44
CA SER A 157 8.85 -11.02 -8.97
C SER A 157 9.82 -11.18 -10.14
N ASN A 158 11.12 -11.30 -9.84
CA ASN A 158 12.12 -11.73 -10.81
C ASN A 158 12.14 -13.27 -10.98
N SER A 159 11.35 -14.01 -10.19
CA SER A 159 11.19 -15.47 -10.32
C SER A 159 9.89 -15.85 -11.02
N PRO A 160 9.95 -16.45 -12.23
CA PRO A 160 8.77 -17.02 -12.88
C PRO A 160 8.11 -18.14 -12.05
N THR A 161 8.87 -18.88 -11.27
CA THR A 161 8.36 -19.95 -10.38
C THR A 161 7.40 -19.36 -9.35
N VAL A 162 7.81 -18.27 -8.68
CA VAL A 162 6.97 -17.56 -7.72
C VAL A 162 5.73 -16.99 -8.41
N LEU A 163 5.90 -16.36 -9.57
CA LEU A 163 4.78 -15.75 -10.31
C LEU A 163 3.75 -16.77 -10.74
N ASN A 164 4.14 -18.00 -11.07
CA ASN A 164 3.20 -19.06 -11.47
C ASN A 164 2.23 -19.47 -10.34
N GLU A 165 2.64 -19.32 -9.07
CA GLU A 165 1.77 -19.57 -7.90
C GLU A 165 0.78 -18.45 -7.60
N ILE A 166 0.97 -17.26 -8.19
CA ILE A 166 0.12 -16.10 -7.98
C ILE A 166 -0.99 -16.09 -9.03
N PRO A 167 -2.27 -15.93 -8.68
CA PRO A 167 -3.36 -15.79 -9.64
C PRO A 167 -3.10 -14.67 -10.66
N SER A 168 -3.47 -14.87 -11.92
CA SER A 168 -3.26 -13.89 -13.01
C SER A 168 -3.82 -12.51 -12.68
N ASP A 169 -4.97 -12.46 -12.04
CA ASP A 169 -5.69 -11.24 -11.71
C ASP A 169 -4.99 -10.40 -10.61
N ASP A 170 -4.15 -11.06 -9.83
CA ASP A 170 -3.37 -10.40 -8.77
C ASP A 170 -1.96 -10.00 -9.24
N ARG A 171 -1.51 -10.45 -10.42
CA ARG A 171 -0.22 -10.07 -10.99
C ARG A 171 -0.24 -8.65 -11.58
N ALA A 172 0.93 -8.07 -11.75
CA ALA A 172 1.08 -6.86 -12.56
C ALA A 172 0.64 -7.13 -14.01
N SER A 173 -0.09 -6.20 -14.62
CA SER A 173 -0.77 -6.41 -15.91
C SER A 173 0.15 -6.66 -17.11
N GLU A 174 1.42 -6.23 -17.00
CA GLU A 174 2.39 -6.34 -18.07
C GLU A 174 3.18 -7.66 -18.06
N ILE A 175 2.86 -8.61 -17.16
CA ILE A 175 3.55 -9.90 -17.07
C ILE A 175 3.03 -10.86 -18.12
N ASP A 176 3.90 -11.34 -19.00
CA ASP A 176 3.64 -12.46 -19.89
C ASP A 176 4.61 -13.61 -19.61
N LEU A 177 4.15 -14.59 -18.82
CA LEU A 177 4.96 -15.76 -18.47
C LEU A 177 5.14 -16.74 -19.63
N LYS A 178 4.28 -16.70 -20.67
CA LYS A 178 4.41 -17.57 -21.85
C LYS A 178 5.54 -17.11 -22.75
N GLU A 179 5.69 -15.81 -22.90
CA GLU A 179 6.77 -15.19 -23.67
C GLU A 179 8.02 -14.91 -22.83
N GLY A 180 7.97 -15.19 -21.52
CA GLY A 180 9.07 -14.92 -20.57
C GLY A 180 9.29 -13.42 -20.32
N HIS A 181 8.27 -12.60 -20.57
CA HIS A 181 8.36 -11.16 -20.41
C HIS A 181 8.03 -10.74 -18.97
N LEU A 182 9.02 -10.12 -18.32
CA LEU A 182 8.86 -9.46 -17.03
C LEU A 182 9.02 -7.95 -17.21
N PRO A 183 8.08 -7.14 -16.70
CA PRO A 183 8.06 -5.71 -16.95
C PRO A 183 9.17 -4.95 -16.21
N CYS A 184 9.41 -3.73 -16.67
CA CYS A 184 10.11 -2.69 -15.89
C CYS A 184 9.05 -1.85 -15.16
N THR A 185 8.98 -2.02 -13.84
CA THR A 185 7.94 -1.39 -13.01
C THR A 185 8.49 -0.23 -12.20
N LYS A 186 7.74 0.87 -12.16
CA LYS A 186 8.05 1.99 -11.26
C LYS A 186 7.48 1.69 -9.87
N THR A 187 8.35 1.56 -8.89
CA THR A 187 7.98 1.33 -7.49
C THR A 187 8.79 2.27 -6.60
N LEU A 188 8.15 2.95 -5.67
CA LEU A 188 8.77 3.87 -4.71
C LEU A 188 9.73 4.91 -5.35
N GLY A 189 9.41 5.34 -6.58
CA GLY A 189 10.21 6.35 -7.29
C GLY A 189 11.40 5.82 -8.08
N VAL A 190 11.74 4.53 -7.99
CA VAL A 190 12.76 3.86 -8.80
C VAL A 190 12.09 2.98 -9.86
N LEU A 191 12.80 2.74 -10.97
CA LEU A 191 12.41 1.73 -11.95
C LEU A 191 13.17 0.44 -11.65
N TRP A 192 12.42 -0.67 -11.51
CA TRP A 192 12.99 -1.99 -11.35
C TRP A 192 12.70 -2.84 -12.59
N GLU A 193 13.75 -3.26 -13.28
CA GLU A 193 13.69 -4.20 -14.40
C GLU A 193 13.79 -5.62 -13.84
N ALA A 194 12.63 -6.28 -13.67
CA ALA A 194 12.53 -7.56 -12.99
C ALA A 194 13.34 -8.67 -13.71
N ALA A 195 13.36 -8.67 -15.04
CA ALA A 195 14.11 -9.67 -15.84
C ALA A 195 15.62 -9.62 -15.62
N LYS A 196 16.19 -8.45 -15.36
CA LYS A 196 17.62 -8.27 -15.07
C LYS A 196 17.92 -8.11 -13.60
N ASP A 197 16.86 -8.04 -12.79
CA ASP A 197 16.93 -7.73 -11.37
C ASP A 197 17.81 -6.49 -11.11
N ALA A 198 17.53 -5.40 -11.80
CA ALA A 198 18.31 -4.18 -11.73
C ALA A 198 17.43 -2.94 -11.59
N PHE A 199 17.90 -1.97 -10.79
CA PHE A 199 17.33 -0.63 -10.82
C PHE A 199 17.81 0.12 -12.06
N THR A 200 16.90 0.86 -12.67
CA THR A 200 17.18 1.69 -13.83
C THR A 200 16.55 3.08 -13.68
N PHE A 201 16.93 3.98 -14.56
CA PHE A 201 16.41 5.34 -14.61
C PHE A 201 15.88 5.62 -16.01
N LYS A 202 14.75 6.32 -16.08
CA LYS A 202 14.28 6.83 -17.36
C LYS A 202 15.07 8.10 -17.68
N VAL A 203 15.87 8.02 -18.71
CA VAL A 203 16.58 9.19 -19.29
C VAL A 203 15.61 9.99 -20.16
#